data_47c7c7eb05bdeaef36bdc98b3e775ba3
#
_entry.id   47c7c7eb05bdeaef36bdc98b3e775ba3
#
_cell.length_a   1.000
_cell.length_b   1.000
_cell.length_c   1.000
_cell.angle_alpha   90.00
_cell.angle_beta   90.00
_cell.angle_gamma   90.00
#
_symmetry.space_group_name_H-M   'P 1'
#
loop_
_entity.id
_entity.type
_entity.pdbx_description
1 polymer ?
#
loop_
_entity_poly.entity_id
_entity_poly.type
_entity_poly.pdbx_seq_one_letter_code
_entity_poly.pdbx_strand_id
1 'polypeptide(L)'
;MKKYLAIISAAILFTACHKDEDIHIIQVDTTIVNNYTFDPTFIIQDQQPVTQHITPTHLTAGDLVAVCASSNYVTEEDISEGINILKSWGLEVIEASNLYDRDGRYAGKLGDRVKGFQEAIDNPDVKAIFFARGGYGAAQLLPYIDWTAMQSNPKWIIGYSDVTALHIALNNMGIETMLGPMMRGFNNDKESNTALQTALFSQSTPVTLTTNENCVKGNASGRLVGGNLSIIYSLSGTAFDLNTKDAILFIEDTGEANYSVDRMLLNLQQSGKLTDIKGLIVGEFINNNQGNDLPLPAIIKKYFEPLNIPIIYGYPNGHDIKNMPLPLGSRCTIDINETEATVTFNKPEA
;
A
#
# COMPACT_ATOMS: atom_id res chain seq x y z
N MET A 1 -30.09 1.72 24.08
CA MET A 1 -30.42 0.78 25.16
C MET A 1 -30.58 -0.66 24.71
N LYS A 2 -31.32 -0.99 23.62
CA LYS A 2 -31.45 -2.40 23.18
C LYS A 2 -30.13 -3.06 22.72
N LYS A 3 -29.21 -2.33 22.13
CA LYS A 3 -27.89 -2.86 21.68
C LYS A 3 -26.98 -3.21 22.86
N TYR A 4 -27.00 -2.43 23.93
CA TYR A 4 -26.23 -2.71 25.15
C TYR A 4 -26.80 -3.92 25.92
N LEU A 5 -28.10 -4.14 25.86
CA LEU A 5 -28.72 -5.29 26.53
C LEU A 5 -28.34 -6.62 25.89
N ALA A 6 -28.17 -6.66 24.55
CA ALA A 6 -27.74 -7.86 23.84
C ALA A 6 -26.29 -8.26 24.15
N ILE A 7 -25.40 -7.26 24.28
CA ILE A 7 -23.98 -7.47 24.62
C ILE A 7 -23.83 -7.90 26.07
N ILE A 8 -24.58 -7.27 26.99
CA ILE A 8 -24.63 -7.65 28.41
C ILE A 8 -25.20 -9.06 28.54
N SER A 9 -26.20 -9.44 27.75
CA SER A 9 -26.78 -10.79 27.75
C SER A 9 -25.81 -11.85 27.25
N ALA A 10 -24.99 -11.53 26.24
CA ALA A 10 -23.95 -12.44 25.76
C ALA A 10 -22.80 -12.60 26.77
N ALA A 11 -22.40 -11.49 27.41
CA ALA A 11 -21.40 -11.50 28.47
C ALA A 11 -21.90 -12.29 29.72
N ILE A 12 -23.16 -12.10 30.10
CA ILE A 12 -23.78 -12.83 31.24
C ILE A 12 -23.91 -14.33 30.95
N LEU A 13 -24.18 -14.73 29.69
CA LEU A 13 -24.21 -16.14 29.29
C LEU A 13 -22.83 -16.79 29.37
N PHE A 14 -21.76 -16.04 29.05
CA PHE A 14 -20.38 -16.51 29.19
C PHE A 14 -19.96 -16.61 30.67
N THR A 15 -20.36 -15.64 31.51
CA THR A 15 -20.07 -15.65 32.97
C THR A 15 -20.78 -16.78 33.72
N ALA A 16 -21.91 -17.26 33.20
CA ALA A 16 -22.61 -18.43 33.80
C ALA A 16 -21.88 -19.76 33.56
N CYS A 17 -20.92 -19.80 32.63
CA CYS A 17 -20.16 -21.01 32.28
C CYS A 17 -18.72 -21.03 32.81
N HIS A 18 -18.20 -19.90 33.35
CA HIS A 18 -16.79 -19.75 33.71
C HIS A 18 -16.62 -19.09 35.10
N LYS A 19 -15.47 -19.32 35.73
CA LYS A 19 -15.12 -18.80 37.05
C LYS A 19 -14.75 -17.32 37.02
N ASP A 20 -14.67 -16.66 38.19
CA ASP A 20 -14.46 -15.22 38.37
C ASP A 20 -13.29 -14.60 37.57
N GLU A 21 -12.28 -15.36 37.22
CA GLU A 21 -11.17 -14.90 36.40
C GLU A 21 -11.59 -14.53 34.95
N ASP A 22 -12.63 -15.20 34.46
CA ASP A 22 -13.14 -14.95 33.09
C ASP A 22 -13.93 -13.64 32.98
N ILE A 23 -14.45 -13.16 34.11
CA ILE A 23 -15.18 -11.86 34.16
C ILE A 23 -14.23 -10.69 33.85
N HIS A 24 -12.97 -10.77 34.29
CA HIS A 24 -11.98 -9.74 33.98
C HIS A 24 -11.57 -9.75 32.50
N ILE A 25 -11.41 -10.94 31.93
CA ILE A 25 -11.10 -11.10 30.49
C ILE A 25 -12.28 -10.62 29.65
N ILE A 26 -13.51 -10.91 30.06
CA ILE A 26 -14.74 -10.47 29.37
C ILE A 26 -14.91 -8.93 29.45
N GLN A 27 -14.49 -8.28 30.53
CA GLN A 27 -14.51 -6.80 30.61
C GLN A 27 -13.47 -6.16 29.69
N VAL A 28 -12.33 -6.73 29.52
CA VAL A 28 -11.31 -6.29 28.55
C VAL A 28 -11.79 -6.59 27.11
N ASP A 29 -12.35 -7.78 26.91
CA ASP A 29 -12.89 -8.19 25.61
C ASP A 29 -14.17 -7.45 25.21
N THR A 30 -14.98 -6.93 26.15
CA THR A 30 -16.14 -6.09 25.79
C THR A 30 -15.70 -4.76 25.18
N THR A 31 -14.54 -4.24 25.51
CA THR A 31 -13.99 -3.06 24.83
C THR A 31 -13.48 -3.45 23.42
N ILE A 32 -12.88 -4.60 23.28
CA ILE A 32 -12.46 -5.18 22.01
C ILE A 32 -13.67 -5.58 21.18
N VAL A 33 -14.62 -6.29 21.75
CA VAL A 33 -15.86 -6.74 21.09
C VAL A 33 -16.74 -5.56 20.68
N ASN A 34 -16.79 -4.48 21.42
CA ASN A 34 -17.48 -3.25 21.01
C ASN A 34 -16.81 -2.58 19.80
N ASN A 35 -15.49 -2.78 19.62
CA ASN A 35 -14.78 -2.36 18.42
C ASN A 35 -14.91 -3.37 17.26
N TYR A 36 -15.29 -4.62 17.56
CA TYR A 36 -15.42 -5.71 16.58
C TYR A 36 -16.84 -6.28 16.45
N THR A 37 -17.83 -5.75 17.15
CA THR A 37 -19.22 -6.13 16.85
C THR A 37 -19.53 -5.74 15.42
N PHE A 38 -19.79 -6.75 14.62
CA PHE A 38 -20.19 -6.64 13.23
C PHE A 38 -21.53 -5.89 13.14
N ASP A 39 -21.46 -4.57 13.21
CA ASP A 39 -22.53 -3.68 12.82
C ASP A 39 -22.23 -3.27 11.37
N PRO A 40 -23.03 -3.73 10.38
CA PRO A 40 -22.80 -3.34 8.99
C PRO A 40 -22.79 -1.82 8.80
N THR A 41 -23.47 -1.08 9.68
CA THR A 41 -23.43 0.39 9.69
C THR A 41 -22.14 0.95 10.28
N PHE A 42 -21.41 0.17 11.10
CA PHE A 42 -20.11 0.57 11.64
C PHE A 42 -18.98 0.49 10.60
N ILE A 43 -19.05 -0.47 9.71
CA ILE A 43 -18.05 -0.64 8.64
C ILE A 43 -18.17 0.47 7.59
N ILE A 44 -19.39 0.98 7.39
CA ILE A 44 -19.68 2.07 6.46
C ILE A 44 -19.39 3.43 7.11
N GLN A 45 -19.19 3.46 8.45
CA GLN A 45 -19.00 4.71 9.17
C GLN A 45 -17.57 5.24 9.02
N ASP A 46 -17.50 6.27 8.20
CA ASP A 46 -16.64 7.42 8.35
C ASP A 46 -15.15 7.15 8.33
N GLN A 47 -14.66 6.66 7.19
CA GLN A 47 -13.31 7.03 6.83
C GLN A 47 -13.29 8.56 6.73
N GLN A 48 -12.63 9.20 7.69
CA GLN A 48 -12.42 10.63 7.61
C GLN A 48 -11.41 10.93 6.52
N PRO A 49 -11.58 12.03 5.76
CA PRO A 49 -10.57 12.44 4.80
C PRO A 49 -9.22 12.62 5.50
N VAL A 50 -8.16 12.13 4.88
CA VAL A 50 -6.80 12.47 5.30
C VAL A 50 -6.54 13.91 4.90
N THR A 51 -6.50 14.80 5.89
CA THR A 51 -6.36 16.25 5.68
C THR A 51 -4.90 16.70 5.71
N GLN A 52 -4.02 15.91 6.32
CA GLN A 52 -2.59 16.21 6.35
C GLN A 52 -1.92 15.69 5.08
N HIS A 53 -1.09 16.51 4.47
CA HIS A 53 -0.25 16.14 3.34
C HIS A 53 1.20 16.46 3.67
N ILE A 54 2.01 15.42 3.79
CA ILE A 54 3.44 15.53 4.06
C ILE A 54 4.17 14.87 2.89
N THR A 55 4.85 15.68 2.10
CA THR A 55 5.75 15.21 1.03
C THR A 55 7.18 15.19 1.58
N PRO A 56 7.88 14.05 1.59
CA PRO A 56 9.30 14.02 1.90
C PRO A 56 10.10 14.92 0.95
N THR A 57 11.21 15.48 1.42
CA THR A 57 12.04 16.35 0.58
C THR A 57 12.62 15.60 -0.61
N HIS A 58 12.76 16.27 -1.76
CA HIS A 58 13.45 15.69 -2.90
C HIS A 58 14.90 15.38 -2.56
N LEU A 59 15.40 14.29 -3.12
CA LEU A 59 16.78 13.86 -2.95
C LEU A 59 17.73 14.76 -3.74
N THR A 60 18.93 14.90 -3.22
CA THR A 60 20.07 15.56 -3.86
C THR A 60 21.28 14.65 -3.80
N ALA A 61 22.27 14.91 -4.68
CA ALA A 61 23.53 14.18 -4.62
C ALA A 61 24.21 14.39 -3.24
N GLY A 62 24.69 13.31 -2.65
CA GLY A 62 25.26 13.28 -1.30
C GLY A 62 24.24 12.88 -0.20
N ASP A 63 22.95 12.81 -0.53
CA ASP A 63 21.96 12.37 0.46
C ASP A 63 22.14 10.90 0.84
N LEU A 64 21.95 10.60 2.12
CA LEU A 64 22.01 9.28 2.68
C LEU A 64 20.67 8.55 2.49
N VAL A 65 20.72 7.34 1.94
CA VAL A 65 19.57 6.45 1.81
C VAL A 65 19.85 5.11 2.45
N ALA A 66 18.80 4.45 2.95
CA ALA A 66 18.92 3.12 3.54
C ALA A 66 18.33 2.06 2.62
N VAL A 67 18.91 0.86 2.61
CA VAL A 67 18.33 -0.34 2.02
C VAL A 67 17.88 -1.26 3.15
N CYS A 68 16.57 -1.55 3.20
CA CYS A 68 15.93 -2.36 4.25
C CYS A 68 15.28 -3.61 3.68
N ALA A 69 15.13 -4.63 4.52
CA ALA A 69 14.42 -5.87 4.19
C ALA A 69 13.31 -6.14 5.21
N SER A 70 12.05 -5.90 4.83
CA SER A 70 10.87 -6.11 5.67
C SER A 70 10.24 -7.50 5.52
N SER A 71 10.52 -8.17 4.42
CA SER A 71 9.77 -9.32 3.93
C SER A 71 10.68 -10.53 3.71
N ASN A 72 10.79 -11.02 2.47
CA ASN A 72 11.65 -12.16 2.16
C ASN A 72 13.13 -11.77 2.18
N TYR A 73 13.99 -12.76 2.50
CA TYR A 73 15.44 -12.59 2.48
C TYR A 73 15.97 -12.34 1.07
N VAL A 74 17.13 -11.68 0.99
CA VAL A 74 17.93 -11.48 -0.19
C VAL A 74 19.37 -11.87 0.09
N THR A 75 20.13 -12.10 -0.96
CA THR A 75 21.61 -12.20 -0.91
C THR A 75 22.22 -10.88 -1.41
N GLU A 76 23.49 -10.66 -1.13
CA GLU A 76 24.22 -9.51 -1.68
C GLU A 76 24.18 -9.50 -3.22
N GLU A 77 24.28 -10.67 -3.85
CA GLU A 77 24.21 -10.81 -5.32
C GLU A 77 22.84 -10.34 -5.87
N ASP A 78 21.76 -10.62 -5.15
CA ASP A 78 20.40 -10.24 -5.57
C ASP A 78 20.21 -8.73 -5.73
N ILE A 79 20.95 -7.89 -4.98
CA ILE A 79 20.69 -6.45 -4.85
C ILE A 79 21.88 -5.54 -5.11
N SER A 80 23.09 -6.10 -5.28
CA SER A 80 24.32 -5.32 -5.46
C SER A 80 24.24 -4.36 -6.65
N GLU A 81 23.61 -4.77 -7.75
CA GLU A 81 23.40 -3.90 -8.91
C GLU A 81 22.46 -2.73 -8.59
N GLY A 82 21.36 -2.97 -7.87
CA GLY A 82 20.47 -1.92 -7.42
C GLY A 82 21.18 -0.89 -6.53
N ILE A 83 22.00 -1.37 -5.60
CA ILE A 83 22.84 -0.50 -4.75
C ILE A 83 23.83 0.32 -5.59
N ASN A 84 24.45 -0.27 -6.59
CA ASN A 84 25.35 0.44 -7.50
C ASN A 84 24.62 1.51 -8.32
N ILE A 85 23.38 1.26 -8.73
CA ILE A 85 22.55 2.26 -9.42
C ILE A 85 22.26 3.45 -8.47
N LEU A 86 21.88 3.22 -7.21
CA LEU A 86 21.68 4.31 -6.25
C LEU A 86 22.96 5.14 -6.04
N LYS A 87 24.11 4.48 -5.93
CA LYS A 87 25.41 5.17 -5.86
C LYS A 87 25.72 5.96 -7.14
N SER A 88 25.32 5.45 -8.31
CA SER A 88 25.47 6.18 -9.58
C SER A 88 24.58 7.42 -9.67
N TRP A 89 23.49 7.48 -8.91
CA TRP A 89 22.66 8.69 -8.74
C TRP A 89 23.32 9.73 -7.81
N GLY A 90 24.48 9.42 -7.26
CA GLY A 90 25.23 10.28 -6.32
C GLY A 90 24.79 10.11 -4.86
N LEU A 91 24.02 9.07 -4.53
CA LEU A 91 23.55 8.83 -3.17
C LEU A 91 24.56 8.06 -2.34
N GLU A 92 24.59 8.35 -1.04
CA GLU A 92 25.27 7.51 -0.04
C GLU A 92 24.28 6.42 0.44
N VAL A 93 24.77 5.16 0.51
CA VAL A 93 23.90 4.02 0.81
C VAL A 93 24.37 3.33 2.08
N ILE A 94 23.45 3.18 3.04
CA ILE A 94 23.63 2.31 4.21
C ILE A 94 22.70 1.10 4.10
N GLU A 95 23.12 0.02 4.70
CA GLU A 95 22.40 -1.25 4.72
C GLU A 95 21.85 -1.49 6.13
N ALA A 96 20.55 -1.87 6.21
CA ALA A 96 19.94 -2.23 7.49
C ALA A 96 20.63 -3.44 8.11
N SER A 97 20.67 -3.48 9.44
CA SER A 97 21.38 -4.51 10.19
C SER A 97 20.94 -5.95 9.89
N ASN A 98 19.69 -6.14 9.41
CA ASN A 98 19.11 -7.44 9.06
C ASN A 98 19.06 -7.73 7.55
N LEU A 99 19.68 -6.91 6.71
CA LEU A 99 19.48 -6.92 5.26
C LEU A 99 19.69 -8.31 4.63
N TYR A 100 20.71 -9.03 5.07
CA TYR A 100 21.07 -10.35 4.58
C TYR A 100 20.73 -11.50 5.54
N ASP A 101 20.01 -11.20 6.62
CA ASP A 101 19.59 -12.22 7.57
C ASP A 101 18.57 -13.17 6.93
N ARG A 102 18.52 -14.39 7.46
CA ARG A 102 17.57 -15.40 6.99
C ARG A 102 16.97 -16.20 8.13
N ASP A 103 15.64 -16.18 8.21
CA ASP A 103 14.84 -17.07 9.04
C ASP A 103 13.71 -17.67 8.18
N GLY A 104 13.93 -18.90 7.70
CA GLY A 104 13.03 -19.51 6.73
C GLY A 104 12.96 -18.68 5.44
N ARG A 105 11.80 -18.10 5.16
CA ARG A 105 11.58 -17.22 4.01
C ARG A 105 11.90 -15.75 4.28
N TYR A 106 11.99 -15.35 5.54
CA TYR A 106 12.10 -13.95 5.95
C TYR A 106 13.56 -13.48 6.01
N ALA A 107 13.72 -12.16 5.91
CA ALA A 107 14.98 -11.47 6.13
C ALA A 107 15.28 -11.31 7.63
N GLY A 108 15.51 -12.42 8.32
CA GLY A 108 15.66 -12.50 9.76
C GLY A 108 14.34 -12.67 10.52
N LYS A 109 14.43 -12.78 11.84
CA LYS A 109 13.28 -12.87 12.73
C LYS A 109 12.49 -11.57 12.72
N LEU A 110 11.25 -11.60 13.21
CA LEU A 110 10.41 -10.41 13.29
C LEU A 110 11.12 -9.23 13.99
N GLY A 111 11.75 -9.50 15.14
CA GLY A 111 12.49 -8.46 15.88
C GLY A 111 13.65 -7.85 15.10
N ASP A 112 14.38 -8.64 14.31
CA ASP A 112 15.49 -8.17 13.48
C ASP A 112 14.98 -7.25 12.36
N ARG A 113 13.88 -7.64 11.70
CA ARG A 113 13.23 -6.83 10.64
C ARG A 113 12.65 -5.53 11.19
N VAL A 114 12.01 -5.56 12.35
CA VAL A 114 11.53 -4.36 13.05
C VAL A 114 12.69 -3.45 13.37
N LYS A 115 13.75 -3.98 13.98
CA LYS A 115 14.95 -3.22 14.36
C LYS A 115 15.61 -2.55 13.16
N GLY A 116 15.89 -3.31 12.09
CA GLY A 116 16.57 -2.76 10.92
C GLY A 116 15.76 -1.67 10.21
N PHE A 117 14.45 -1.79 10.17
CA PHE A 117 13.58 -0.74 9.62
C PHE A 117 13.46 0.46 10.56
N GLN A 118 13.32 0.23 11.88
CA GLN A 118 13.26 1.31 12.87
C GLN A 118 14.54 2.14 12.90
N GLU A 119 15.71 1.50 12.86
CA GLU A 119 17.01 2.19 12.80
C GLU A 119 17.09 3.14 11.60
N ALA A 120 16.58 2.74 10.44
CA ALA A 120 16.52 3.60 9.26
C ALA A 120 15.52 4.75 9.39
N ILE A 121 14.37 4.51 10.03
CA ILE A 121 13.38 5.55 10.35
C ILE A 121 13.96 6.59 11.31
N ASP A 122 14.61 6.14 12.37
CA ASP A 122 15.10 7.00 13.46
C ASP A 122 16.36 7.78 13.08
N ASN A 123 17.11 7.32 12.08
CA ASN A 123 18.31 8.03 11.63
C ASN A 123 17.94 9.36 10.95
N PRO A 124 18.28 10.53 11.53
CA PRO A 124 17.86 11.84 11.01
C PRO A 124 18.48 12.17 9.64
N ASP A 125 19.61 11.55 9.29
CA ASP A 125 20.34 11.83 8.06
C ASP A 125 19.77 11.05 6.86
N VAL A 126 19.07 9.93 7.11
CA VAL A 126 18.41 9.15 6.06
C VAL A 126 17.27 9.93 5.45
N LYS A 127 17.25 10.07 4.11
CA LYS A 127 16.23 10.78 3.34
C LYS A 127 15.26 9.85 2.62
N ALA A 128 15.69 8.61 2.31
CA ALA A 128 14.87 7.62 1.66
C ALA A 128 15.23 6.21 2.12
N ILE A 129 14.22 5.33 2.13
CA ILE A 129 14.37 3.91 2.48
C ILE A 129 13.88 3.09 1.27
N PHE A 130 14.78 2.38 0.65
CA PHE A 130 14.52 1.46 -0.45
C PHE A 130 14.38 0.05 0.10
N PHE A 131 13.33 -0.66 -0.32
CA PHE A 131 13.18 -2.04 0.10
C PHE A 131 13.90 -3.00 -0.84
N ALA A 132 14.57 -3.99 -0.25
CA ALA A 132 15.37 -4.96 -0.98
C ALA A 132 14.48 -5.85 -1.85
N ARG A 133 13.37 -6.34 -1.28
CA ARG A 133 12.45 -7.29 -1.91
C ARG A 133 11.12 -7.33 -1.19
N GLY A 134 10.06 -7.67 -1.92
CA GLY A 134 8.76 -8.04 -1.38
C GLY A 134 8.68 -9.52 -0.93
N GLY A 135 7.50 -10.08 -1.03
CA GLY A 135 7.16 -11.43 -0.63
C GLY A 135 6.06 -11.45 0.41
N TYR A 136 6.40 -11.70 1.68
CA TYR A 136 5.46 -11.64 2.79
C TYR A 136 6.20 -11.27 4.09
N GLY A 137 5.62 -10.35 4.87
CA GLY A 137 6.15 -10.02 6.18
C GLY A 137 6.06 -8.54 6.57
N ALA A 138 5.91 -7.60 5.64
CA ALA A 138 5.86 -6.17 5.94
C ALA A 138 4.68 -5.82 6.87
N ALA A 139 3.51 -6.40 6.65
CA ALA A 139 2.35 -6.20 7.52
C ALA A 139 2.60 -6.63 8.98
N GLN A 140 3.48 -7.61 9.20
CA GLN A 140 3.83 -8.04 10.55
C GLN A 140 4.60 -6.99 11.36
N LEU A 141 5.29 -6.07 10.69
CA LEU A 141 6.07 -5.02 11.33
C LEU A 141 5.21 -3.90 11.88
N LEU A 142 4.08 -3.61 11.23
CA LEU A 142 3.26 -2.41 11.47
C LEU A 142 2.94 -2.13 12.94
N PRO A 143 2.54 -3.13 13.77
CA PRO A 143 2.22 -2.90 15.17
C PRO A 143 3.43 -2.57 16.07
N TYR A 144 4.65 -2.77 15.58
CA TYR A 144 5.88 -2.64 16.36
C TYR A 144 6.73 -1.43 15.97
N ILE A 145 6.36 -0.71 14.91
CA ILE A 145 7.09 0.47 14.44
C ILE A 145 6.62 1.72 15.19
N ASP A 146 7.57 2.47 15.73
CA ASP A 146 7.35 3.84 16.18
C ASP A 146 7.45 4.79 14.96
N TRP A 147 6.33 5.36 14.59
CA TRP A 147 6.20 6.25 13.44
C TRP A 147 6.51 7.71 13.75
N THR A 148 6.87 8.06 15.00
CA THR A 148 7.05 9.45 15.45
C THR A 148 8.09 10.19 14.61
N ALA A 149 9.21 9.52 14.28
CA ALA A 149 10.25 10.12 13.46
C ALA A 149 9.77 10.40 12.01
N MET A 150 8.90 9.58 11.45
CA MET A 150 8.32 9.79 10.12
C MET A 150 7.42 11.02 10.06
N GLN A 151 6.78 11.41 11.15
CA GLN A 151 5.94 12.61 11.20
C GLN A 151 6.77 13.90 11.26
N SER A 152 7.92 13.87 11.97
CA SER A 152 8.78 15.02 12.17
C SER A 152 9.90 15.17 11.12
N ASN A 153 10.35 14.06 10.55
CA ASN A 153 11.39 13.98 9.52
C ASN A 153 10.99 12.93 8.47
N PRO A 154 10.00 13.24 7.63
CA PRO A 154 9.45 12.29 6.66
C PRO A 154 10.50 11.87 5.65
N LYS A 155 10.54 10.57 5.36
CA LYS A 155 11.45 9.95 4.41
C LYS A 155 10.66 9.29 3.29
N TRP A 156 11.21 9.26 2.09
CA TRP A 156 10.66 8.44 1.04
C TRP A 156 10.73 6.96 1.41
N ILE A 157 9.61 6.26 1.25
CA ILE A 157 9.54 4.79 1.34
C ILE A 157 9.32 4.27 -0.07
N ILE A 158 10.26 3.48 -0.58
CA ILE A 158 10.26 3.01 -1.97
C ILE A 158 10.16 1.50 -2.03
N GLY A 159 9.17 1.00 -2.75
CA GLY A 159 8.95 -0.43 -3.00
C GLY A 159 7.55 -0.70 -3.55
N TYR A 160 7.23 -1.96 -3.81
CA TYR A 160 5.92 -2.42 -4.28
C TYR A 160 5.59 -3.78 -3.68
N SER A 161 4.52 -4.45 -4.14
CA SER A 161 4.15 -5.77 -3.62
C SER A 161 3.84 -5.72 -2.12
N ASP A 162 4.47 -6.55 -1.30
CA ASP A 162 4.30 -6.61 0.16
C ASP A 162 4.56 -5.26 0.88
N VAL A 163 5.40 -4.38 0.29
CA VAL A 163 5.65 -3.02 0.80
C VAL A 163 4.38 -2.16 0.79
N THR A 164 3.35 -2.54 0.05
CA THR A 164 2.02 -1.91 0.08
C THR A 164 1.51 -1.74 1.51
N ALA A 165 1.81 -2.66 2.42
CA ALA A 165 1.42 -2.54 3.83
C ALA A 165 2.01 -1.29 4.50
N LEU A 166 3.27 -0.96 4.21
CA LEU A 166 3.94 0.23 4.72
C LEU A 166 3.43 1.51 4.06
N HIS A 167 3.15 1.45 2.75
CA HIS A 167 2.53 2.56 2.03
C HIS A 167 1.18 2.92 2.64
N ILE A 168 0.32 1.94 2.90
CA ILE A 168 -1.00 2.16 3.51
C ILE A 168 -0.87 2.82 4.87
N ALA A 169 -0.01 2.30 5.75
CA ALA A 169 0.20 2.86 7.09
C ALA A 169 0.60 4.34 7.03
N LEU A 170 1.56 4.69 6.18
CA LEU A 170 2.06 6.05 6.04
C LEU A 170 1.07 6.98 5.32
N ASN A 171 0.42 6.50 4.26
CA ASN A 171 -0.59 7.28 3.56
C ASN A 171 -1.81 7.59 4.44
N ASN A 172 -2.19 6.71 5.35
CA ASN A 172 -3.23 6.99 6.34
C ASN A 172 -2.81 8.10 7.33
N MET A 173 -1.51 8.26 7.56
CA MET A 173 -0.95 9.39 8.33
C MET A 173 -0.72 10.65 7.48
N GLY A 174 -1.05 10.62 6.19
CA GLY A 174 -0.87 11.73 5.27
C GLY A 174 0.55 11.89 4.73
N ILE A 175 1.42 10.91 4.92
CA ILE A 175 2.81 10.94 4.42
C ILE A 175 2.84 10.28 3.03
N GLU A 176 3.39 10.99 2.06
CA GLU A 176 3.61 10.47 0.71
C GLU A 176 4.69 9.41 0.69
N THR A 177 4.51 8.42 -0.16
CA THR A 177 5.45 7.31 -0.39
C THR A 177 5.56 7.03 -1.88
N MET A 178 6.53 6.25 -2.30
CA MET A 178 6.78 5.97 -3.71
C MET A 178 6.64 4.47 -4.00
N LEU A 179 5.51 4.06 -4.58
CA LEU A 179 5.37 2.72 -5.10
C LEU A 179 6.20 2.61 -6.39
N GLY A 180 7.16 1.70 -6.42
CA GLY A 180 8.11 1.59 -7.53
C GLY A 180 9.12 0.47 -7.34
N PRO A 181 10.12 0.34 -8.23
CA PRO A 181 11.09 -0.75 -8.22
C PRO A 181 11.79 -0.97 -6.88
N MET A 182 12.02 -2.24 -6.52
CA MET A 182 12.82 -2.66 -5.37
C MET A 182 14.22 -3.06 -5.80
N MET A 183 15.17 -3.11 -4.85
CA MET A 183 16.58 -3.38 -5.15
C MET A 183 16.80 -4.65 -5.96
N ARG A 184 16.09 -5.74 -5.61
CA ARG A 184 16.06 -6.94 -6.43
C ARG A 184 15.31 -6.68 -7.72
N GLY A 185 16.00 -6.76 -8.85
CA GLY A 185 15.44 -6.45 -10.17
C GLY A 185 15.40 -4.95 -10.49
N PHE A 186 16.11 -4.12 -9.75
CA PHE A 186 16.14 -2.66 -9.96
C PHE A 186 16.64 -2.26 -11.34
N ASN A 187 17.39 -3.09 -12.03
CA ASN A 187 17.89 -2.87 -13.39
C ASN A 187 16.99 -3.45 -14.50
N ASN A 188 15.87 -4.09 -14.16
CA ASN A 188 15.03 -4.78 -15.14
C ASN A 188 14.45 -3.83 -16.20
N ASP A 189 14.14 -2.58 -15.78
CA ASP A 189 13.62 -1.57 -16.69
C ASP A 189 14.23 -0.19 -16.42
N LYS A 190 15.00 0.29 -17.41
CA LYS A 190 15.65 1.61 -17.34
C LYS A 190 14.67 2.77 -17.36
N GLU A 191 13.54 2.62 -18.04
CA GLU A 191 12.51 3.66 -18.11
C GLU A 191 11.90 3.91 -16.73
N SER A 192 11.49 2.83 -16.05
CA SER A 192 10.98 2.90 -14.67
C SER A 192 12.01 3.48 -13.70
N ASN A 193 13.27 3.10 -13.82
CA ASN A 193 14.34 3.65 -12.97
C ASN A 193 14.60 5.12 -13.23
N THR A 194 14.59 5.55 -14.49
CA THR A 194 14.75 6.98 -14.84
C THR A 194 13.58 7.79 -14.32
N ALA A 195 12.35 7.27 -14.46
CA ALA A 195 11.16 7.91 -13.92
C ALA A 195 11.20 8.00 -12.38
N LEU A 196 11.66 6.92 -11.71
CA LEU A 196 11.83 6.91 -10.26
C LEU A 196 12.87 7.92 -9.79
N GLN A 197 14.05 7.97 -10.45
CA GLN A 197 15.06 8.96 -10.16
C GLN A 197 14.49 10.39 -10.32
N THR A 198 13.82 10.65 -11.45
CA THR A 198 13.19 11.95 -11.70
C THR A 198 12.19 12.32 -10.61
N ALA A 199 11.33 11.38 -10.21
CA ALA A 199 10.31 11.60 -9.17
C ALA A 199 10.94 11.91 -7.81
N LEU A 200 12.02 11.22 -7.44
CA LEU A 200 12.68 11.40 -6.16
C LEU A 200 13.53 12.68 -6.09
N PHE A 201 14.17 13.08 -7.21
CA PHE A 201 15.08 14.23 -7.25
C PHE A 201 14.38 15.55 -7.66
N SER A 202 13.20 15.47 -8.25
CA SER A 202 12.47 16.67 -8.68
C SER A 202 10.96 16.51 -8.52
N GLN A 203 10.28 16.00 -9.53
CA GLN A 203 8.84 15.80 -9.52
C GLN A 203 8.47 14.62 -10.42
N SER A 204 7.48 13.85 -10.01
CA SER A 204 6.89 12.80 -10.86
C SER A 204 6.36 13.40 -12.15
N THR A 205 6.74 12.80 -13.28
CA THR A 205 6.24 13.20 -14.60
C THR A 205 4.86 12.59 -14.85
N PRO A 206 3.97 13.31 -15.56
CA PRO A 206 2.73 12.71 -16.03
C PRO A 206 2.98 11.48 -16.89
N VAL A 207 2.09 10.49 -16.75
CA VAL A 207 2.13 9.28 -17.56
C VAL A 207 0.92 9.27 -18.47
N THR A 208 1.14 9.18 -19.77
CA THR A 208 0.08 9.09 -20.78
C THR A 208 0.11 7.74 -21.45
N LEU A 209 -1.05 7.12 -21.53
CA LEU A 209 -1.28 5.79 -22.08
C LEU A 209 -2.30 5.87 -23.23
N THR A 210 -2.21 4.96 -24.19
CA THR A 210 -3.28 4.76 -25.14
C THR A 210 -4.46 4.08 -24.44
N THR A 211 -5.67 4.61 -24.61
CA THR A 211 -6.89 3.99 -24.06
C THR A 211 -7.17 2.66 -24.74
N ASN A 212 -7.81 1.77 -24.00
CA ASN A 212 -8.30 0.49 -24.49
C ASN A 212 -9.78 0.31 -24.10
N GLU A 213 -10.39 -0.77 -24.55
CA GLU A 213 -11.83 -1.06 -24.37
C GLU A 213 -12.27 -1.24 -22.90
N ASN A 214 -11.32 -1.38 -21.99
CA ASN A 214 -11.58 -1.54 -20.55
C ASN A 214 -11.45 -0.20 -19.78
N CYS A 215 -10.97 0.86 -20.45
CA CYS A 215 -10.95 2.20 -19.86
C CYS A 215 -12.37 2.79 -19.83
N VAL A 216 -12.66 3.57 -18.79
CA VAL A 216 -13.90 4.34 -18.67
C VAL A 216 -13.55 5.81 -18.70
N LYS A 217 -14.08 6.55 -19.66
CA LYS A 217 -13.81 7.98 -19.89
C LYS A 217 -14.27 8.84 -18.73
N GLY A 218 -13.60 9.94 -18.55
CA GLY A 218 -13.92 10.96 -17.56
C GLY A 218 -12.68 11.57 -16.96
N ASN A 219 -12.93 12.49 -16.05
CA ASN A 219 -11.89 13.18 -15.30
C ASN A 219 -12.17 13.06 -13.80
N ALA A 220 -11.13 12.82 -13.02
CA ALA A 220 -11.23 12.80 -11.57
C ALA A 220 -9.92 13.27 -10.92
N SER A 221 -10.05 13.89 -9.76
CA SER A 221 -8.92 14.24 -8.90
C SER A 221 -9.16 13.72 -7.50
N GLY A 222 -8.12 13.19 -6.87
CA GLY A 222 -8.17 12.66 -5.51
C GLY A 222 -6.77 12.34 -4.99
N ARG A 223 -6.71 11.88 -3.77
CA ARG A 223 -5.48 11.33 -3.21
C ARG A 223 -5.23 9.94 -3.83
N LEU A 224 -4.05 9.71 -4.38
CA LEU A 224 -3.68 8.42 -4.94
C LEU A 224 -3.34 7.43 -3.81
N VAL A 225 -4.06 6.34 -3.73
CA VAL A 225 -3.84 5.30 -2.69
C VAL A 225 -3.97 3.92 -3.30
N GLY A 226 -3.44 2.92 -2.64
CA GLY A 226 -3.58 1.55 -3.08
C GLY A 226 -2.27 0.78 -3.14
N GLY A 227 -2.12 -0.10 -4.12
CA GLY A 227 -0.99 -0.99 -4.32
C GLY A 227 -1.44 -2.42 -4.62
N ASN A 228 -0.76 -3.41 -4.08
CA ASN A 228 -1.09 -4.81 -4.26
C ASN A 228 -2.42 -5.17 -3.60
N LEU A 229 -3.35 -5.71 -4.38
CA LEU A 229 -4.74 -5.97 -3.94
C LEU A 229 -4.81 -7.01 -2.83
N SER A 230 -4.00 -8.06 -2.88
CA SER A 230 -3.91 -9.08 -1.82
C SER A 230 -3.48 -8.49 -0.49
N ILE A 231 -2.56 -7.53 -0.51
CA ILE A 231 -2.11 -6.83 0.70
C ILE A 231 -3.20 -5.88 1.22
N ILE A 232 -3.85 -5.11 0.34
CA ILE A 232 -5.00 -4.27 0.70
C ILE A 232 -6.08 -5.12 1.38
N TYR A 233 -6.43 -6.25 0.76
CA TYR A 233 -7.40 -7.20 1.30
C TYR A 233 -6.97 -7.75 2.66
N SER A 234 -5.69 -8.10 2.84
CA SER A 234 -5.18 -8.68 4.08
C SER A 234 -5.23 -7.72 5.26
N LEU A 235 -5.22 -6.41 5.02
CA LEU A 235 -5.30 -5.37 6.04
C LEU A 235 -6.73 -4.90 6.31
N SER A 236 -7.70 -5.35 5.54
CA SER A 236 -9.12 -4.98 5.71
C SER A 236 -9.61 -5.31 7.12
N GLY A 237 -10.20 -4.32 7.78
CA GLY A 237 -10.70 -4.44 9.15
C GLY A 237 -9.62 -4.39 10.26
N THR A 238 -8.37 -4.15 9.93
CA THR A 238 -7.29 -3.91 10.90
C THR A 238 -7.13 -2.42 11.20
N ALA A 239 -6.30 -2.08 12.19
CA ALA A 239 -5.92 -0.70 12.48
C ALA A 239 -5.17 -0.01 11.31
N PHE A 240 -4.68 -0.79 10.36
CA PHE A 240 -3.94 -0.33 9.18
C PHE A 240 -4.76 -0.46 7.89
N ASP A 241 -6.08 -0.54 8.01
CA ASP A 241 -6.97 -0.65 6.88
C ASP A 241 -6.88 0.57 5.96
N LEU A 242 -6.89 0.35 4.64
CA LEU A 242 -6.72 1.41 3.65
C LEU A 242 -7.83 2.45 3.73
N ASN A 243 -7.46 3.71 3.84
CA ASN A 243 -8.39 4.84 3.74
C ASN A 243 -8.55 5.26 2.28
N THR A 244 -9.74 5.00 1.72
CA THR A 244 -10.10 5.29 0.32
C THR A 244 -11.00 6.51 0.17
N LYS A 245 -11.27 7.26 1.24
CA LYS A 245 -12.15 8.43 1.20
C LYS A 245 -11.62 9.48 0.21
N ASP A 246 -12.46 9.86 -0.74
CA ASP A 246 -12.16 10.84 -1.80
C ASP A 246 -10.87 10.54 -2.59
N ALA A 247 -10.51 9.26 -2.72
CA ALA A 247 -9.26 8.83 -3.31
C ALA A 247 -9.43 8.35 -4.77
N ILE A 248 -8.33 8.36 -5.52
CA ILE A 248 -8.11 7.55 -6.71
C ILE A 248 -7.43 6.27 -6.23
N LEU A 249 -8.09 5.14 -6.46
CA LEU A 249 -7.59 3.84 -6.05
C LEU A 249 -6.69 3.25 -7.14
N PHE A 250 -5.50 2.81 -6.77
CA PHE A 250 -4.62 2.00 -7.62
C PHE A 250 -4.63 0.55 -7.13
N ILE A 251 -4.79 -0.41 -8.03
CA ILE A 251 -4.69 -1.84 -7.72
C ILE A 251 -3.88 -2.58 -8.77
N GLU A 252 -3.06 -3.51 -8.32
CA GLU A 252 -2.34 -4.51 -9.14
C GLU A 252 -2.25 -5.82 -8.35
N ASP A 253 -1.96 -6.95 -9.00
CA ASP A 253 -1.67 -8.19 -8.27
C ASP A 253 -0.89 -9.20 -9.13
N THR A 254 -0.40 -10.26 -8.49
CA THR A 254 0.31 -11.35 -9.15
C THR A 254 -0.03 -12.71 -8.56
N GLY A 255 -0.23 -13.71 -9.42
CA GLY A 255 -0.40 -15.11 -9.00
C GLY A 255 -1.76 -15.46 -8.43
N GLU A 256 -2.71 -14.54 -8.41
CA GLU A 256 -4.05 -14.76 -7.88
C GLU A 256 -4.99 -15.37 -8.93
N ALA A 257 -5.79 -16.35 -8.52
CA ALA A 257 -6.87 -16.84 -9.37
C ALA A 257 -7.97 -15.77 -9.50
N ASN A 258 -8.65 -15.73 -10.64
CA ASN A 258 -9.68 -14.72 -10.90
C ASN A 258 -10.80 -14.71 -9.84
N TYR A 259 -11.20 -15.86 -9.31
CA TYR A 259 -12.18 -15.91 -8.19
C TYR A 259 -11.60 -15.28 -6.89
N SER A 260 -10.29 -15.33 -6.68
CA SER A 260 -9.66 -14.67 -5.53
C SER A 260 -9.73 -13.16 -5.69
N VAL A 261 -9.47 -12.64 -6.89
CA VAL A 261 -9.64 -11.21 -7.20
C VAL A 261 -11.09 -10.78 -6.99
N ASP A 262 -12.06 -11.56 -7.50
CA ASP A 262 -13.50 -11.31 -7.28
C ASP A 262 -13.83 -11.22 -5.77
N ARG A 263 -13.33 -12.18 -4.98
CA ARG A 263 -13.54 -12.20 -3.52
C ARG A 263 -12.90 -11.00 -2.82
N MET A 264 -11.69 -10.57 -3.22
CA MET A 264 -11.02 -9.42 -2.66
C MET A 264 -11.79 -8.13 -2.97
N LEU A 265 -12.26 -7.95 -4.21
CA LEU A 265 -13.06 -6.79 -4.59
C LEU A 265 -14.43 -6.78 -3.91
N LEU A 266 -15.07 -7.95 -3.73
CA LEU A 266 -16.28 -8.08 -2.94
C LEU A 266 -16.07 -7.62 -1.50
N ASN A 267 -14.94 -7.97 -0.89
CA ASN A 267 -14.60 -7.50 0.45
C ASN A 267 -14.46 -5.98 0.49
N LEU A 268 -13.74 -5.37 -0.47
CA LEU A 268 -13.61 -3.91 -0.55
C LEU A 268 -14.97 -3.23 -0.73
N GLN A 269 -15.87 -3.81 -1.52
CA GLN A 269 -17.23 -3.29 -1.69
C GLN A 269 -18.01 -3.38 -0.37
N GLN A 270 -18.03 -4.55 0.27
CA GLN A 270 -18.81 -4.79 1.50
C GLN A 270 -18.25 -4.02 2.71
N SER A 271 -16.96 -3.75 2.73
CA SER A 271 -16.32 -2.92 3.76
C SER A 271 -16.43 -1.41 3.49
N GLY A 272 -17.17 -1.00 2.46
CA GLY A 272 -17.41 0.40 2.12
C GLY A 272 -16.22 1.12 1.45
N LYS A 273 -15.15 0.41 1.11
CA LYS A 273 -13.94 1.00 0.50
C LYS A 273 -14.18 1.57 -0.90
N LEU A 274 -15.21 1.11 -1.59
CA LEU A 274 -15.52 1.58 -2.93
C LEU A 274 -16.56 2.72 -2.95
N THR A 275 -17.12 3.09 -1.80
CA THR A 275 -18.26 4.04 -1.75
C THR A 275 -17.88 5.46 -2.18
N ASP A 276 -16.70 5.95 -1.78
CA ASP A 276 -16.31 7.35 -1.94
C ASP A 276 -15.07 7.54 -2.83
N ILE A 277 -14.63 6.50 -3.53
CA ILE A 277 -13.52 6.64 -4.48
C ILE A 277 -13.95 7.52 -5.67
N LYS A 278 -13.00 8.30 -6.20
CA LYS A 278 -13.22 9.23 -7.32
C LYS A 278 -12.82 8.64 -8.67
N GLY A 279 -11.95 7.64 -8.68
CA GLY A 279 -11.45 7.00 -9.88
C GLY A 279 -10.68 5.73 -9.55
N LEU A 280 -10.39 4.96 -10.59
CA LEU A 280 -9.63 3.72 -10.49
C LEU A 280 -8.48 3.73 -11.50
N ILE A 281 -7.31 3.31 -11.05
CA ILE A 281 -6.18 2.95 -11.91
C ILE A 281 -5.92 1.45 -11.71
N VAL A 282 -6.06 0.66 -12.76
CA VAL A 282 -5.74 -0.77 -12.77
C VAL A 282 -4.36 -0.93 -13.38
N GLY A 283 -3.43 -1.42 -12.58
CA GLY A 283 -2.11 -1.82 -13.00
C GLY A 283 -2.09 -3.20 -13.64
N GLU A 284 -0.96 -3.87 -13.53
CA GLU A 284 -0.79 -5.19 -14.12
C GLU A 284 -1.30 -6.28 -13.17
N PHE A 285 -2.02 -7.23 -13.74
CA PHE A 285 -2.39 -8.48 -13.08
C PHE A 285 -1.77 -9.62 -13.86
N ILE A 286 -0.68 -10.17 -13.36
CA ILE A 286 0.08 -11.20 -14.07
C ILE A 286 0.01 -12.56 -13.37
N ASN A 287 0.32 -13.61 -14.13
CA ASN A 287 0.30 -15.00 -13.65
C ASN A 287 -1.05 -15.42 -13.05
N ASN A 288 -2.13 -14.74 -13.45
CA ASN A 288 -3.46 -15.02 -12.98
C ASN A 288 -4.00 -16.29 -13.65
N ASN A 289 -4.65 -17.14 -12.86
CA ASN A 289 -5.33 -18.32 -13.39
C ASN A 289 -6.83 -18.02 -13.50
N GLN A 290 -7.29 -17.90 -14.72
CA GLN A 290 -8.73 -17.66 -14.99
C GLN A 290 -9.57 -18.91 -14.67
N GLY A 291 -9.08 -20.12 -14.95
CA GLY A 291 -9.89 -21.34 -14.82
C GLY A 291 -11.21 -21.23 -15.59
N ASN A 292 -12.33 -21.48 -14.91
CA ASN A 292 -13.68 -21.31 -15.43
C ASN A 292 -14.32 -19.98 -14.97
N ASP A 293 -13.56 -19.08 -14.35
CA ASP A 293 -14.05 -17.81 -13.84
C ASP A 293 -14.24 -16.76 -14.95
N LEU A 294 -14.88 -15.66 -14.60
CA LEU A 294 -14.96 -14.50 -15.49
C LEU A 294 -13.55 -13.97 -15.83
N PRO A 295 -13.34 -13.42 -17.02
CA PRO A 295 -12.12 -12.68 -17.32
C PRO A 295 -11.93 -11.51 -16.36
N LEU A 296 -10.68 -11.20 -16.01
CA LEU A 296 -10.36 -10.12 -15.09
C LEU A 296 -11.03 -8.78 -15.42
N PRO A 297 -11.05 -8.29 -16.69
CA PRO A 297 -11.75 -7.06 -17.02
C PRO A 297 -13.25 -7.09 -16.67
N ALA A 298 -13.90 -8.25 -16.82
CA ALA A 298 -15.31 -8.40 -16.48
C ALA A 298 -15.52 -8.36 -14.94
N ILE A 299 -14.58 -8.92 -14.17
CA ILE A 299 -14.58 -8.83 -12.71
C ILE A 299 -14.42 -7.37 -12.28
N ILE A 300 -13.45 -6.65 -12.83
CA ILE A 300 -13.25 -5.22 -12.53
C ILE A 300 -14.54 -4.43 -12.85
N LYS A 301 -15.10 -4.59 -14.05
CA LYS A 301 -16.35 -3.92 -14.45
C LYS A 301 -17.50 -4.19 -13.48
N LYS A 302 -17.67 -5.42 -13.02
CA LYS A 302 -18.73 -5.81 -12.06
C LYS A 302 -18.78 -4.91 -10.82
N TYR A 303 -17.62 -4.51 -10.28
CA TYR A 303 -17.55 -3.72 -9.05
C TYR A 303 -17.47 -2.22 -9.28
N PHE A 304 -16.86 -1.78 -10.38
CA PHE A 304 -16.54 -0.36 -10.58
C PHE A 304 -17.43 0.35 -11.59
N GLU A 305 -18.01 -0.37 -12.57
CA GLU A 305 -18.96 0.24 -13.53
C GLU A 305 -20.18 0.89 -12.85
N PRO A 306 -20.79 0.27 -11.80
CA PRO A 306 -21.93 0.89 -11.10
C PRO A 306 -21.59 2.19 -10.37
N LEU A 307 -20.31 2.48 -10.16
CA LEU A 307 -19.86 3.69 -9.45
C LEU A 307 -19.82 4.92 -10.36
N ASN A 308 -19.91 4.74 -11.69
CA ASN A 308 -19.83 5.81 -12.70
C ASN A 308 -18.57 6.69 -12.54
N ILE A 309 -17.44 6.11 -12.23
CA ILE A 309 -16.15 6.77 -12.07
C ILE A 309 -15.24 6.50 -13.29
N PRO A 310 -14.28 7.39 -13.60
CA PRO A 310 -13.29 7.10 -14.63
C PRO A 310 -12.34 5.98 -14.21
N ILE A 311 -11.98 5.12 -15.19
CA ILE A 311 -11.10 3.96 -14.98
C ILE A 311 -9.98 3.98 -16.02
N ILE A 312 -8.73 4.01 -15.56
CA ILE A 312 -7.56 3.66 -16.37
C ILE A 312 -7.31 2.16 -16.22
N TYR A 313 -7.15 1.45 -17.33
CA TYR A 313 -6.83 0.04 -17.34
C TYR A 313 -5.53 -0.23 -18.09
N GLY A 314 -4.58 -0.89 -17.41
CA GLY A 314 -3.27 -1.24 -17.96
C GLY A 314 -2.19 -0.18 -17.67
N TYR A 315 -2.24 0.46 -16.50
CA TYR A 315 -1.12 1.30 -16.06
C TYR A 315 0.13 0.42 -15.90
N PRO A 316 1.30 0.83 -16.44
CA PRO A 316 2.50 -0.03 -16.47
C PRO A 316 3.22 -0.06 -15.12
N ASN A 317 2.54 -0.57 -14.11
CA ASN A 317 3.06 -0.83 -12.77
C ASN A 317 2.42 -2.11 -12.21
N GLY A 318 3.25 -2.95 -11.63
CA GLY A 318 2.88 -4.24 -11.07
C GLY A 318 4.10 -5.16 -10.98
N HIS A 319 3.88 -6.45 -11.26
CA HIS A 319 4.91 -7.48 -11.15
C HIS A 319 5.52 -7.91 -12.50
N ASP A 320 5.20 -7.21 -13.58
CA ASP A 320 5.87 -7.40 -14.87
C ASP A 320 7.17 -6.59 -14.93
N ILE A 321 7.78 -6.50 -16.09
CA ILE A 321 9.07 -5.83 -16.30
C ILE A 321 8.99 -4.34 -15.97
N LYS A 322 7.92 -3.66 -16.44
CA LYS A 322 7.70 -2.24 -16.17
C LYS A 322 7.10 -2.03 -14.78
N ASN A 323 7.67 -1.08 -14.07
CA ASN A 323 7.18 -0.68 -12.75
C ASN A 323 7.29 0.85 -12.62
N MET A 324 6.49 1.56 -13.44
CA MET A 324 6.46 3.03 -13.44
C MET A 324 6.03 3.56 -12.07
N PRO A 325 6.81 4.48 -11.49
CA PRO A 325 6.58 4.92 -10.11
C PRO A 325 5.25 5.64 -9.94
N LEU A 326 4.63 5.41 -8.79
CA LEU A 326 3.41 6.07 -8.34
C LEU A 326 3.63 6.71 -6.97
N PRO A 327 3.55 8.05 -6.85
CA PRO A 327 3.63 8.74 -5.56
C PRO A 327 2.31 8.57 -4.80
N LEU A 328 2.23 7.49 -4.01
CA LEU A 328 1.06 7.19 -3.18
C LEU A 328 0.94 8.20 -2.03
N GLY A 329 -0.29 8.61 -1.72
CA GLY A 329 -0.58 9.68 -0.76
C GLY A 329 -0.63 11.07 -1.40
N SER A 330 -0.04 11.26 -2.59
CA SER A 330 -0.08 12.53 -3.31
C SER A 330 -1.45 12.82 -3.94
N ARG A 331 -1.69 14.08 -4.29
CA ARG A 331 -2.85 14.43 -5.11
C ARG A 331 -2.59 14.05 -6.57
N CYS A 332 -3.54 13.34 -7.15
CA CYS A 332 -3.48 12.85 -8.52
C CYS A 332 -4.71 13.29 -9.29
N THR A 333 -4.54 13.54 -10.58
CA THR A 333 -5.63 13.75 -11.54
C THR A 333 -5.52 12.71 -12.65
N ILE A 334 -6.62 12.06 -12.97
CA ILE A 334 -6.76 11.20 -14.14
C ILE A 334 -7.67 11.88 -15.15
N ASP A 335 -7.27 11.86 -16.42
CA ASP A 335 -8.04 12.42 -17.55
C ASP A 335 -8.05 11.38 -18.69
N ILE A 336 -9.23 10.93 -19.07
CA ILE A 336 -9.42 9.81 -20.00
C ILE A 336 -10.36 10.25 -21.11
N ASN A 337 -9.85 10.28 -22.34
CA ASN A 337 -10.62 10.55 -23.56
C ASN A 337 -10.68 9.32 -24.49
N GLU A 338 -11.02 9.52 -25.75
CA GLU A 338 -11.18 8.43 -26.75
C GLU A 338 -9.87 7.70 -27.06
N THR A 339 -8.74 8.39 -26.98
CA THR A 339 -7.45 7.91 -27.48
C THR A 339 -6.39 7.82 -26.42
N GLU A 340 -6.50 8.64 -25.37
CA GLU A 340 -5.47 8.80 -24.36
C GLU A 340 -6.04 8.81 -22.95
N ALA A 341 -5.29 8.24 -22.03
CA ALA A 341 -5.50 8.31 -20.59
C ALA A 341 -4.25 8.89 -19.93
N THR A 342 -4.38 9.99 -19.24
CA THR A 342 -3.25 10.68 -18.58
C THR A 342 -3.42 10.66 -17.07
N VAL A 343 -2.33 10.29 -16.38
CA VAL A 343 -2.19 10.40 -14.93
C VAL A 343 -1.23 11.54 -14.63
N THR A 344 -1.70 12.56 -13.93
CA THR A 344 -0.90 13.71 -13.51
C THR A 344 -0.78 13.74 -12.00
N PHE A 345 0.44 13.93 -11.50
CA PHE A 345 0.72 14.04 -10.07
C PHE A 345 0.87 15.53 -9.74
N ASN A 346 -0.02 16.05 -8.92
CA ASN A 346 -0.10 17.47 -8.59
C ASN A 346 0.69 17.75 -7.30
N LYS A 347 1.37 18.90 -7.29
CA LYS A 347 1.91 19.42 -6.02
C LYS A 347 0.76 19.70 -5.06
N PRO A 348 0.94 19.49 -3.74
CA PRO A 348 0.00 20.02 -2.76
C PRO A 348 -0.21 21.52 -3.03
N GLU A 349 -1.46 21.96 -3.01
CA GLU A 349 -1.74 23.40 -2.96
C GLU A 349 -1.16 23.93 -1.64
N ALA A 350 -0.34 24.97 -1.72
CA ALA A 350 0.36 25.58 -0.60
C ALA A 350 -0.61 26.20 0.42
#